data_b5f74856fdcb26d38a3ee1ffdbb742c5
#
_entry.id   b5f74856fdcb26d38a3ee1ffdbb742c5
#
_cell.length_a   1.000
_cell.length_b   1.000
_cell.length_c   1.000
_cell.angle_alpha   90.00
_cell.angle_beta   90.00
_cell.angle_gamma   90.00
#
_symmetry.space_group_name_H-M   'P 1'
#
loop_
_entity.id
_entity.type
_entity.pdbx_description
1 polymer ?
#
loop_
_entity_poly.entity_id
_entity_poly.type
_entity_poly.pdbx_seq_one_letter_code
_entity_poly.pdbx_strand_id
1 'polypeptide(L)'
;MKNAELLTAPIGLFDSGVGGTTIWKEINALMPNENTLFLADNKNAPYGEKTKEEIIALCDANTQFLLNHNAKIIVVACNTGTTNAIAYLRDKYKQVPFIGIEPAIKPAGLQSITKKIGVLATRRTLTSDLFAKTSEHLKQEEKIEIIEQVGEGLVDLIEAGQMESAEMTALLQKYLQPMVAEGIDYLVLGCTHYPYLLPQIQRLIPTSIKVIDSGYAVARQTRNILVQYHLLNENQDYVATHKWVTNGNLEILKQFAAYKDEKKHSIEVLKI
;
A
#
# COMPACT_ATOMS: atom_id res chain seq x y z
N MET A 1 15.54 -11.77 -28.33
CA MET A 1 15.55 -10.34 -27.96
C MET A 1 14.26 -9.94 -27.22
N LYS A 2 13.03 -10.16 -27.75
CA LYS A 2 11.78 -9.81 -27.05
C LYS A 2 11.63 -10.37 -25.63
N ASN A 3 12.08 -11.61 -25.34
CA ASN A 3 12.00 -12.17 -24.00
C ASN A 3 12.94 -11.50 -22.99
N ALA A 4 14.16 -11.12 -23.39
CA ALA A 4 15.10 -10.46 -22.48
C ALA A 4 14.63 -9.03 -22.09
N GLU A 5 14.09 -8.28 -23.04
CA GLU A 5 13.51 -6.95 -22.80
C GLU A 5 12.30 -7.02 -21.86
N LEU A 6 11.48 -8.07 -21.97
CA LEU A 6 10.31 -8.26 -21.11
C LEU A 6 10.71 -8.64 -19.68
N LEU A 7 11.76 -9.44 -19.49
CA LEU A 7 12.27 -9.80 -18.16
C LEU A 7 12.83 -8.58 -17.42
N THR A 8 13.48 -7.66 -18.12
CA THR A 8 14.02 -6.42 -17.53
C THR A 8 13.06 -5.25 -17.54
N ALA A 9 11.85 -5.40 -18.09
CA ALA A 9 10.79 -4.41 -17.99
C ALA A 9 10.42 -4.18 -16.51
N PRO A 10 10.09 -2.94 -16.08
CA PRO A 10 9.89 -2.65 -14.67
C PRO A 10 8.60 -3.24 -14.10
N ILE A 11 8.62 -3.56 -12.81
CA ILE A 11 7.41 -3.64 -12.00
C ILE A 11 6.91 -2.21 -11.85
N GLY A 12 5.72 -1.92 -12.39
CA GLY A 12 5.06 -0.62 -12.24
C GLY A 12 4.26 -0.61 -10.94
N LEU A 13 4.49 0.39 -10.10
CA LEU A 13 3.71 0.62 -8.88
C LEU A 13 3.11 2.02 -8.92
N PHE A 14 1.89 2.18 -8.41
CA PHE A 14 1.38 3.52 -8.13
C PHE A 14 0.61 3.58 -6.81
N ASP A 15 0.64 4.76 -6.21
CA ASP A 15 -0.16 5.11 -5.03
C ASP A 15 -0.71 6.54 -5.17
N SER A 16 -1.69 6.88 -4.35
CA SER A 16 -2.20 8.25 -4.23
C SER A 16 -1.15 9.27 -3.76
N GLY A 17 -0.08 8.79 -3.12
CA GLY A 17 0.97 9.62 -2.58
C GLY A 17 2.23 8.83 -2.23
N VAL A 18 2.92 9.23 -1.16
CA VAL A 18 4.18 8.58 -0.75
C VAL A 18 4.01 7.23 -0.06
N GLY A 19 2.79 6.90 0.39
CA GLY A 19 2.53 5.67 1.16
C GLY A 19 2.95 4.39 0.44
N GLY A 20 2.76 4.33 -0.88
CA GLY A 20 3.14 3.17 -1.70
C GLY A 20 4.63 2.83 -1.68
N THR A 21 5.48 3.72 -1.19
CA THR A 21 6.91 3.44 -0.98
C THR A 21 7.13 2.37 0.09
N THR A 22 6.20 2.17 1.03
CA THR A 22 6.24 1.05 1.99
C THR A 22 6.11 -0.28 1.26
N ILE A 23 5.24 -0.35 0.25
CA ILE A 23 5.03 -1.55 -0.58
C ILE A 23 6.23 -1.78 -1.50
N TRP A 24 6.76 -0.69 -2.08
CA TRP A 24 7.97 -0.76 -2.88
C TRP A 24 9.15 -1.36 -2.09
N LYS A 25 9.34 -0.97 -0.83
CA LYS A 25 10.40 -1.51 0.04
C LYS A 25 10.29 -3.03 0.20
N GLU A 26 9.10 -3.54 0.43
CA GLU A 26 8.85 -4.99 0.55
C GLU A 26 9.12 -5.74 -0.76
N ILE A 27 8.68 -5.17 -1.89
CA ILE A 27 8.91 -5.73 -3.23
C ILE A 27 10.42 -5.78 -3.53
N ASN A 28 11.11 -4.68 -3.29
CA ASN A 28 12.55 -4.59 -3.55
C ASN A 28 13.37 -5.48 -2.61
N ALA A 29 12.96 -5.62 -1.35
CA ALA A 29 13.60 -6.54 -0.41
C ALA A 29 13.48 -8.01 -0.84
N LEU A 30 12.33 -8.39 -1.41
CA LEU A 30 12.04 -9.75 -1.86
C LEU A 30 12.61 -10.06 -3.27
N MET A 31 12.69 -9.05 -4.13
CA MET A 31 13.10 -9.17 -5.54
C MET A 31 14.09 -8.07 -5.93
N PRO A 32 15.31 -8.06 -5.36
CA PRO A 32 16.26 -6.95 -5.53
C PRO A 32 16.81 -6.81 -6.97
N ASN A 33 16.62 -7.82 -7.82
CA ASN A 33 17.07 -7.81 -9.22
C ASN A 33 15.96 -7.35 -10.19
N GLU A 34 14.82 -6.88 -9.69
CA GLU A 34 13.73 -6.36 -10.51
C GLU A 34 13.82 -4.84 -10.69
N ASN A 35 13.76 -4.38 -11.93
CA ASN A 35 13.55 -2.97 -12.20
C ASN A 35 12.19 -2.52 -11.65
N THR A 36 12.12 -1.31 -11.12
CA THR A 36 10.87 -0.75 -10.60
C THR A 36 10.64 0.67 -11.10
N LEU A 37 9.37 0.99 -11.37
CA LEU A 37 8.88 2.34 -11.63
C LEU A 37 7.72 2.62 -10.67
N PHE A 38 7.94 3.49 -9.69
CA PHE A 38 6.93 3.90 -8.73
C PHE A 38 6.41 5.30 -9.07
N LEU A 39 5.09 5.45 -9.16
CA LEU A 39 4.38 6.71 -9.38
C LEU A 39 3.63 7.11 -8.11
N ALA A 40 4.00 8.24 -7.52
CA ALA A 40 3.29 8.89 -6.43
C ALA A 40 2.40 10.01 -6.99
N ASP A 41 1.08 9.81 -6.94
CA ASP A 41 0.07 10.76 -7.44
C ASP A 41 -0.26 11.85 -6.40
N ASN A 42 0.79 12.47 -5.81
CA ASN A 42 0.68 13.40 -4.69
C ASN A 42 -0.22 14.61 -4.99
N LYS A 43 -0.29 15.07 -6.24
CA LYS A 43 -1.17 16.19 -6.63
C LYS A 43 -2.63 15.90 -6.34
N ASN A 44 -3.01 14.63 -6.40
CA ASN A 44 -4.38 14.16 -6.22
C ASN A 44 -4.61 13.48 -4.85
N ALA A 45 -3.60 13.46 -3.98
CA ALA A 45 -3.74 12.95 -2.61
C ALA A 45 -4.65 13.88 -1.76
N PRO A 46 -5.36 13.33 -0.76
CA PRO A 46 -5.58 11.92 -0.48
C PRO A 46 -6.74 11.32 -1.31
N TYR A 47 -6.64 10.07 -1.74
CA TYR A 47 -7.76 9.39 -2.44
C TYR A 47 -8.91 9.04 -1.50
N GLY A 48 -8.67 9.02 -0.20
CA GLY A 48 -9.67 8.66 0.81
C GLY A 48 -10.90 9.57 0.87
N GLU A 49 -10.82 10.78 0.32
CA GLU A 49 -11.88 11.79 0.30
C GLU A 49 -12.61 11.90 -1.05
N LYS A 50 -12.10 11.23 -2.10
CA LYS A 50 -12.63 11.32 -3.47
C LYS A 50 -13.81 10.37 -3.69
N THR A 51 -14.61 10.65 -4.71
CA THR A 51 -15.65 9.73 -5.18
C THR A 51 -15.04 8.48 -5.82
N LYS A 52 -15.82 7.41 -5.94
CA LYS A 52 -15.39 6.16 -6.59
C LYS A 52 -14.99 6.41 -8.05
N GLU A 53 -15.75 7.23 -8.76
CA GLU A 53 -15.55 7.59 -10.16
C GLU A 53 -14.23 8.34 -10.35
N GLU A 54 -13.95 9.30 -9.48
CA GLU A 54 -12.67 10.03 -9.48
C GLU A 54 -11.49 9.11 -9.22
N ILE A 55 -11.61 8.20 -8.23
CA ILE A 55 -10.56 7.22 -7.93
C ILE A 55 -10.30 6.30 -9.13
N ILE A 56 -11.35 5.82 -9.80
CA ILE A 56 -11.22 4.99 -11.01
C ILE A 56 -10.48 5.75 -12.11
N ALA A 57 -10.86 6.99 -12.36
CA ALA A 57 -10.24 7.81 -13.41
C ALA A 57 -8.74 8.06 -13.12
N LEU A 58 -8.39 8.38 -11.88
CA LEU A 58 -7.00 8.58 -11.46
C LEU A 58 -6.18 7.29 -11.55
N CYS A 59 -6.72 6.16 -11.06
CA CYS A 59 -6.05 4.86 -11.16
C CYS A 59 -5.86 4.42 -12.62
N ASP A 60 -6.81 4.73 -13.50
CA ASP A 60 -6.71 4.47 -14.94
C ASP A 60 -5.59 5.30 -15.58
N ALA A 61 -5.51 6.60 -15.28
CA ALA A 61 -4.45 7.48 -15.77
C ALA A 61 -3.06 7.03 -15.30
N ASN A 62 -2.92 6.67 -14.02
CA ASN A 62 -1.69 6.15 -13.45
C ASN A 62 -1.28 4.81 -14.09
N THR A 63 -2.25 3.94 -14.36
CA THR A 63 -2.03 2.67 -15.07
C THR A 63 -1.50 2.93 -16.48
N GLN A 64 -2.15 3.83 -17.23
CA GLN A 64 -1.70 4.20 -18.58
C GLN A 64 -0.28 4.76 -18.58
N PHE A 65 0.06 5.63 -17.60
CA PHE A 65 1.41 6.14 -17.44
C PHE A 65 2.43 4.99 -17.30
N LEU A 66 2.19 4.05 -16.41
CA LEU A 66 3.11 2.93 -16.18
C LEU A 66 3.23 2.00 -17.40
N LEU A 67 2.11 1.74 -18.10
CA LEU A 67 2.12 0.93 -19.32
C LEU A 67 2.87 1.61 -20.48
N ASN A 68 2.76 2.93 -20.62
CA ASN A 68 3.54 3.69 -21.58
C ASN A 68 5.04 3.68 -21.28
N HIS A 69 5.42 3.32 -20.05
CA HIS A 69 6.81 3.08 -19.64
C HIS A 69 7.16 1.58 -19.57
N ASN A 70 6.42 0.75 -20.32
CA ASN A 70 6.66 -0.68 -20.49
C ASN A 70 6.60 -1.51 -19.19
N ALA A 71 5.80 -1.11 -18.20
CA ALA A 71 5.62 -1.92 -17.00
C ALA A 71 5.05 -3.31 -17.34
N LYS A 72 5.73 -4.38 -16.89
CA LYS A 72 5.33 -5.78 -17.16
C LYS A 72 4.22 -6.29 -16.24
N ILE A 73 4.01 -5.65 -15.11
CA ILE A 73 2.98 -5.91 -14.10
C ILE A 73 2.66 -4.61 -13.41
N ILE A 74 1.41 -4.43 -12.98
CA ILE A 74 0.98 -3.25 -12.25
C ILE A 74 0.62 -3.61 -10.81
N VAL A 75 1.24 -2.93 -9.85
CA VAL A 75 0.91 -3.00 -8.43
C VAL A 75 0.16 -1.72 -8.03
N VAL A 76 -1.11 -1.87 -7.71
CA VAL A 76 -1.92 -0.78 -7.13
C VAL A 76 -1.57 -0.72 -5.64
N ALA A 77 -0.52 0.04 -5.33
CA ALA A 77 0.05 0.15 -4.00
C ALA A 77 -0.71 1.17 -3.11
N CYS A 78 -2.04 1.20 -3.27
CA CYS A 78 -2.96 2.08 -2.55
C CYS A 78 -4.20 1.28 -2.15
N ASN A 79 -4.52 1.18 -0.84
CA ASN A 79 -5.72 0.47 -0.38
C ASN A 79 -6.99 1.09 -0.98
N THR A 80 -7.11 2.40 -0.91
CA THR A 80 -8.24 3.14 -1.50
C THR A 80 -8.33 2.91 -3.00
N GLY A 81 -7.21 3.00 -3.71
CA GLY A 81 -7.16 2.73 -5.15
C GLY A 81 -7.57 1.30 -5.48
N THR A 82 -7.03 0.32 -4.75
CA THR A 82 -7.36 -1.09 -4.94
C THR A 82 -8.86 -1.35 -4.73
N THR A 83 -9.37 -0.99 -3.56
CA THR A 83 -10.74 -1.36 -3.18
C THR A 83 -11.81 -0.71 -4.05
N ASN A 84 -11.50 0.40 -4.73
CA ASN A 84 -12.43 1.11 -5.60
C ASN A 84 -12.21 0.88 -7.10
N ALA A 85 -10.99 0.61 -7.55
CA ALA A 85 -10.67 0.58 -8.99
C ALA A 85 -10.16 -0.75 -9.53
N ILE A 86 -9.69 -1.72 -8.69
CA ILE A 86 -9.00 -2.92 -9.17
C ILE A 86 -9.84 -3.77 -10.14
N ALA A 87 -11.15 -3.89 -9.89
CA ALA A 87 -12.05 -4.65 -10.76
C ALA A 87 -12.16 -4.02 -12.15
N TYR A 88 -12.30 -2.69 -12.21
CA TYR A 88 -12.32 -1.92 -13.46
C TYR A 88 -11.00 -2.06 -14.23
N LEU A 89 -9.86 -1.93 -13.56
CA LEU A 89 -8.55 -2.01 -14.19
C LEU A 89 -8.31 -3.41 -14.78
N ARG A 90 -8.64 -4.47 -14.06
CA ARG A 90 -8.52 -5.85 -14.54
C ARG A 90 -9.42 -6.15 -15.73
N ASP A 91 -10.62 -5.58 -15.76
CA ASP A 91 -11.54 -5.75 -16.90
C ASP A 91 -11.05 -4.98 -18.13
N LYS A 92 -10.56 -3.75 -17.95
CA LYS A 92 -10.07 -2.91 -19.04
C LYS A 92 -8.75 -3.40 -19.64
N TYR A 93 -7.81 -3.83 -18.79
CA TYR A 93 -6.43 -4.20 -19.19
C TYR A 93 -6.18 -5.70 -19.06
N LYS A 94 -6.97 -6.53 -19.72
CA LYS A 94 -6.97 -8.02 -19.60
C LYS A 94 -5.63 -8.69 -19.86
N GLN A 95 -4.71 -8.03 -20.59
CA GLN A 95 -3.39 -8.58 -20.95
C GLN A 95 -2.29 -8.24 -19.91
N VAL A 96 -2.63 -7.46 -18.90
CA VAL A 96 -1.68 -7.00 -17.88
C VAL A 96 -2.04 -7.61 -16.54
N PRO A 97 -1.12 -8.27 -15.83
CA PRO A 97 -1.38 -8.72 -14.47
C PRO A 97 -1.43 -7.53 -13.50
N PHE A 98 -2.44 -7.54 -12.62
CA PHE A 98 -2.65 -6.54 -11.58
C PHE A 98 -2.59 -7.14 -10.20
N ILE A 99 -1.76 -6.57 -9.33
CA ILE A 99 -1.73 -6.83 -7.90
C ILE A 99 -2.36 -5.64 -7.19
N GLY A 100 -3.30 -5.91 -6.30
CA GLY A 100 -3.89 -4.91 -5.42
C GLY A 100 -3.50 -5.15 -3.98
N ILE A 101 -3.65 -4.13 -3.15
CA ILE A 101 -3.48 -4.21 -1.70
C ILE A 101 -4.82 -4.06 -1.01
N GLU A 102 -5.13 -4.98 -0.10
CA GLU A 102 -6.30 -4.92 0.79
C GLU A 102 -5.85 -4.92 2.24
N PRO A 103 -6.63 -4.33 3.17
CA PRO A 103 -6.34 -4.46 4.59
C PRO A 103 -6.22 -5.92 5.02
N ALA A 104 -5.20 -6.23 5.84
CA ALA A 104 -4.88 -7.61 6.25
C ALA A 104 -5.87 -8.17 7.30
N ILE A 105 -7.19 -7.91 7.12
CA ILE A 105 -8.22 -8.31 8.11
C ILE A 105 -8.37 -9.82 8.19
N LYS A 106 -8.24 -10.56 7.07
CA LYS A 106 -8.35 -12.00 7.06
C LYS A 106 -7.25 -12.68 7.89
N PRO A 107 -5.95 -12.44 7.66
CA PRO A 107 -4.91 -13.03 8.50
C PRO A 107 -4.98 -12.56 9.98
N ALA A 108 -5.35 -11.30 10.24
CA ALA A 108 -5.56 -10.81 11.59
C ALA A 108 -6.70 -11.57 12.31
N GLY A 109 -7.87 -11.66 11.68
CA GLY A 109 -9.03 -12.34 12.26
C GLY A 109 -8.79 -13.83 12.53
N LEU A 110 -8.17 -14.55 11.59
CA LEU A 110 -7.88 -15.97 11.75
C LEU A 110 -6.87 -16.24 12.89
N GLN A 111 -5.98 -15.30 13.20
CA GLN A 111 -4.98 -15.43 14.26
C GLN A 111 -5.41 -14.79 15.58
N SER A 112 -6.50 -14.01 15.58
CA SER A 112 -7.01 -13.34 16.79
C SER A 112 -7.49 -14.34 17.82
N ILE A 113 -7.02 -14.19 19.06
CA ILE A 113 -7.43 -14.96 20.23
C ILE A 113 -8.68 -14.35 20.86
N THR A 114 -8.72 -13.02 20.95
CA THR A 114 -9.88 -12.31 21.54
C THR A 114 -11.09 -12.27 20.59
N LYS A 115 -10.89 -12.68 19.32
CA LYS A 115 -11.87 -12.55 18.25
C LYS A 115 -12.28 -11.10 17.97
N LYS A 116 -11.46 -10.14 18.40
CA LYS A 116 -11.63 -8.70 18.16
C LYS A 116 -10.40 -8.13 17.49
N ILE A 117 -10.58 -7.50 16.35
CA ILE A 117 -9.49 -6.83 15.61
C ILE A 117 -9.83 -5.37 15.37
N GLY A 118 -8.86 -4.48 15.51
CA GLY A 118 -8.97 -3.07 15.10
C GLY A 118 -8.53 -2.90 13.66
N VAL A 119 -9.21 -2.05 12.91
CA VAL A 119 -8.83 -1.69 11.54
C VAL A 119 -8.77 -0.17 11.43
N LEU A 120 -7.56 0.37 11.30
CA LEU A 120 -7.34 1.78 11.04
C LEU A 120 -7.13 1.98 9.54
N ALA A 121 -8.05 2.68 8.87
CA ALA A 121 -8.00 2.85 7.42
C ALA A 121 -8.63 4.19 6.98
N THR A 122 -8.57 4.49 5.67
CA THR A 122 -9.27 5.64 5.11
C THR A 122 -10.78 5.35 5.00
N ARG A 123 -11.60 6.39 5.01
CA ARG A 123 -13.07 6.27 4.86
C ARG A 123 -13.44 5.45 3.62
N ARG A 124 -12.84 5.75 2.46
CA ARG A 124 -13.15 5.06 1.19
C ARG A 124 -12.72 3.60 1.16
N THR A 125 -11.70 3.21 1.92
CA THR A 125 -11.35 1.79 2.09
C THR A 125 -12.42 1.07 2.88
N LEU A 126 -12.83 1.61 4.04
CA LEU A 126 -13.82 0.99 4.93
C LEU A 126 -15.23 0.92 4.32
N THR A 127 -15.62 1.90 3.50
CA THR A 127 -16.94 1.93 2.85
C THR A 127 -16.97 1.23 1.48
N SER A 128 -15.88 0.59 1.06
CA SER A 128 -15.82 -0.09 -0.24
C SER A 128 -16.53 -1.45 -0.24
N ASP A 129 -17.11 -1.82 -1.39
CA ASP A 129 -17.76 -3.12 -1.57
C ASP A 129 -16.81 -4.30 -1.28
N LEU A 130 -15.53 -4.14 -1.64
CA LEU A 130 -14.51 -5.18 -1.45
C LEU A 130 -14.21 -5.40 0.03
N PHE A 131 -14.02 -4.32 0.80
CA PHE A 131 -13.82 -4.40 2.25
C PHE A 131 -15.07 -4.97 2.95
N ALA A 132 -16.26 -4.50 2.58
CA ALA A 132 -17.51 -4.98 3.14
C ALA A 132 -17.69 -6.50 2.96
N LYS A 133 -17.43 -7.04 1.77
CA LYS A 133 -17.51 -8.49 1.50
C LYS A 133 -16.54 -9.30 2.38
N THR A 134 -15.28 -8.85 2.50
CA THR A 134 -14.28 -9.55 3.30
C THR A 134 -14.62 -9.48 4.79
N SER A 135 -15.09 -8.32 5.27
CA SER A 135 -15.51 -8.11 6.66
C SER A 135 -16.72 -8.95 7.01
N GLU A 136 -17.74 -9.00 6.13
CA GLU A 136 -18.96 -9.78 6.37
C GLU A 136 -18.65 -11.28 6.47
N HIS A 137 -17.80 -11.80 5.58
CA HIS A 137 -17.35 -13.19 5.66
C HIS A 137 -16.69 -13.51 7.00
N LEU A 138 -15.78 -12.65 7.49
CA LEU A 138 -15.12 -12.84 8.79
C LEU A 138 -16.10 -12.76 9.96
N LYS A 139 -17.06 -11.83 9.92
CA LYS A 139 -18.09 -11.69 10.95
C LYS A 139 -19.00 -12.91 11.02
N GLN A 140 -19.42 -13.45 9.88
CA GLN A 140 -20.36 -14.55 9.81
C GLN A 140 -19.71 -15.91 10.08
N GLU A 141 -18.63 -16.24 9.37
CA GLU A 141 -17.99 -17.55 9.41
C GLU A 141 -17.05 -17.72 10.60
N GLU A 142 -16.24 -16.70 10.89
CA GLU A 142 -15.17 -16.79 11.90
C GLU A 142 -15.56 -16.14 13.25
N LYS A 143 -16.72 -15.49 13.32
CA LYS A 143 -17.22 -14.76 14.50
C LYS A 143 -16.25 -13.67 14.98
N ILE A 144 -15.58 -13.01 14.03
CA ILE A 144 -14.66 -11.92 14.32
C ILE A 144 -15.43 -10.61 14.45
N GLU A 145 -15.23 -9.90 15.56
CA GLU A 145 -15.64 -8.52 15.73
C GLU A 145 -14.58 -7.59 15.13
N ILE A 146 -14.99 -6.72 14.21
CA ILE A 146 -14.10 -5.77 13.53
C ILE A 146 -14.44 -4.37 14.03
N ILE A 147 -13.50 -3.75 14.75
CA ILE A 147 -13.61 -2.37 15.24
C ILE A 147 -12.95 -1.46 14.18
N GLU A 148 -13.80 -0.78 13.41
CA GLU A 148 -13.37 0.07 12.31
C GLU A 148 -13.11 1.49 12.78
N GLN A 149 -11.97 2.07 12.41
CA GLN A 149 -11.61 3.45 12.71
C GLN A 149 -11.13 4.17 11.47
N VAL A 150 -11.77 5.28 11.12
CA VAL A 150 -11.29 6.18 10.08
C VAL A 150 -10.14 7.02 10.62
N GLY A 151 -8.99 7.00 9.94
CA GLY A 151 -7.80 7.80 10.29
C GLY A 151 -7.79 9.16 9.57
N GLU A 152 -8.76 10.03 9.85
CA GLU A 152 -8.82 11.37 9.24
C GLU A 152 -7.61 12.20 9.63
N GLY A 153 -7.03 12.95 8.66
CA GLY A 153 -5.87 13.81 8.86
C GLY A 153 -4.52 13.09 8.93
N LEU A 154 -4.48 11.76 9.15
CA LEU A 154 -3.19 11.05 9.26
C LEU A 154 -2.39 11.07 7.95
N VAL A 155 -3.07 10.87 6.82
CA VAL A 155 -2.42 10.90 5.49
C VAL A 155 -1.88 12.29 5.19
N ASP A 156 -2.65 13.34 5.48
CA ASP A 156 -2.26 14.73 5.22
C ASP A 156 -0.99 15.11 6.00
N LEU A 157 -0.91 14.74 7.28
CA LEU A 157 0.27 14.98 8.11
C LEU A 157 1.49 14.18 7.62
N ILE A 158 1.31 12.95 7.14
CA ILE A 158 2.40 12.15 6.56
C ILE A 158 2.89 12.80 5.27
N GLU A 159 1.98 13.17 4.35
CA GLU A 159 2.31 13.85 3.09
C GLU A 159 2.95 15.22 3.30
N ALA A 160 2.66 15.87 4.44
CA ALA A 160 3.31 17.12 4.86
C ALA A 160 4.66 16.91 5.58
N GLY A 161 5.11 15.65 5.77
CA GLY A 161 6.34 15.34 6.52
C GLY A 161 6.22 15.58 8.05
N GLN A 162 4.99 15.67 8.58
CA GLN A 162 4.70 16.02 9.98
C GLN A 162 4.44 14.78 10.85
N MET A 163 5.07 13.67 10.54
CA MET A 163 4.84 12.40 11.23
C MET A 163 5.13 12.46 12.75
N GLU A 164 6.14 13.24 13.17
CA GLU A 164 6.53 13.36 14.59
C GLU A 164 5.86 14.56 15.30
N SER A 165 4.83 15.17 14.72
CA SER A 165 4.14 16.33 15.31
C SER A 165 3.29 15.94 16.53
N ALA A 166 3.04 16.92 17.40
CA ALA A 166 2.11 16.76 18.52
C ALA A 166 0.68 16.47 18.03
N GLU A 167 0.29 17.04 16.88
CA GLU A 167 -1.00 16.80 16.25
C GLU A 167 -1.14 15.34 15.81
N MET A 168 -0.11 14.76 15.15
CA MET A 168 -0.08 13.35 14.78
C MET A 168 -0.27 12.46 16.01
N THR A 169 0.46 12.77 17.10
CA THR A 169 0.35 12.00 18.36
C THR A 169 -1.06 12.08 18.93
N ALA A 170 -1.68 13.26 18.94
CA ALA A 170 -3.03 13.45 19.44
C ALA A 170 -4.08 12.68 18.61
N LEU A 171 -3.94 12.71 17.27
CA LEU A 171 -4.82 11.95 16.38
C LEU A 171 -4.67 10.43 16.59
N LEU A 172 -3.44 9.93 16.68
CA LEU A 172 -3.20 8.52 16.95
C LEU A 172 -3.80 8.08 18.29
N GLN A 173 -3.63 8.87 19.37
CA GLN A 173 -4.25 8.58 20.65
C GLN A 173 -5.78 8.53 20.55
N LYS A 174 -6.38 9.53 19.91
CA LYS A 174 -7.82 9.61 19.68
C LYS A 174 -8.38 8.37 18.98
N TYR A 175 -7.65 7.85 17.98
CA TYR A 175 -8.12 6.72 17.17
C TYR A 175 -7.81 5.36 17.77
N LEU A 176 -6.67 5.21 18.45
CA LEU A 176 -6.22 3.92 18.99
C LEU A 176 -6.87 3.59 20.34
N GLN A 177 -7.06 4.57 21.24
CA GLN A 177 -7.57 4.30 22.58
C GLN A 177 -8.93 3.61 22.60
N PRO A 178 -9.94 3.99 21.80
CA PRO A 178 -11.22 3.28 21.77
C PRO A 178 -11.07 1.81 21.34
N MET A 179 -10.25 1.53 20.33
CA MET A 179 -10.01 0.16 19.87
C MET A 179 -9.30 -0.70 20.93
N VAL A 180 -8.33 -0.11 21.64
CA VAL A 180 -7.64 -0.78 22.77
C VAL A 180 -8.62 -1.09 23.89
N ALA A 181 -9.52 -0.16 24.22
CA ALA A 181 -10.55 -0.33 25.24
C ALA A 181 -11.54 -1.45 24.91
N GLU A 182 -11.83 -1.69 23.62
CA GLU A 182 -12.65 -2.81 23.16
C GLU A 182 -11.96 -4.19 23.28
N GLY A 183 -10.67 -4.22 23.60
CA GLY A 183 -9.92 -5.45 23.84
C GLY A 183 -9.45 -6.15 22.57
N ILE A 184 -9.08 -5.39 21.53
CA ILE A 184 -8.45 -5.96 20.33
C ILE A 184 -7.11 -6.61 20.68
N ASP A 185 -6.73 -7.66 19.95
CA ASP A 185 -5.38 -8.26 20.02
C ASP A 185 -4.61 -8.10 18.70
N TYR A 186 -5.28 -7.62 17.64
CA TYR A 186 -4.68 -7.23 16.37
C TYR A 186 -5.12 -5.83 15.96
N LEU A 187 -4.17 -5.02 15.49
CA LEU A 187 -4.39 -3.76 14.82
C LEU A 187 -3.96 -3.88 13.36
N VAL A 188 -4.90 -3.74 12.44
CA VAL A 188 -4.65 -3.78 10.99
C VAL A 188 -4.45 -2.36 10.47
N LEU A 189 -3.31 -2.11 9.83
CA LEU A 189 -3.03 -0.86 9.12
C LEU A 189 -3.58 -0.97 7.69
N GLY A 190 -4.75 -0.41 7.46
CA GLY A 190 -5.48 -0.46 6.18
C GLY A 190 -5.17 0.72 5.24
N CYS A 191 -4.02 1.34 5.38
CA CYS A 191 -3.51 2.39 4.51
C CYS A 191 -1.99 2.26 4.38
N THR A 192 -1.48 2.43 3.17
CA THR A 192 -0.05 2.33 2.82
C THR A 192 0.83 3.36 3.49
N HIS A 193 0.25 4.47 3.94
CA HIS A 193 0.95 5.51 4.70
C HIS A 193 1.20 5.11 6.16
N TYR A 194 0.30 4.33 6.77
CA TYR A 194 0.33 4.09 8.22
C TYR A 194 1.52 3.26 8.74
N PRO A 195 2.20 2.39 7.97
CA PRO A 195 3.43 1.76 8.42
C PRO A 195 4.55 2.75 8.81
N TYR A 196 4.54 3.97 8.28
CA TYR A 196 5.45 5.03 8.74
C TYR A 196 5.21 5.48 10.19
N LEU A 197 3.98 5.30 10.69
CA LEU A 197 3.59 5.63 12.06
C LEU A 197 3.81 4.48 13.05
N LEU A 198 4.31 3.31 12.58
CA LEU A 198 4.47 2.12 13.41
C LEU A 198 5.24 2.38 14.72
N PRO A 199 6.37 3.13 14.74
CA PRO A 199 7.08 3.42 15.99
C PRO A 199 6.24 4.21 17.01
N GLN A 200 5.37 5.11 16.54
CA GLN A 200 4.48 5.88 17.42
C GLN A 200 3.29 5.05 17.87
N ILE A 201 2.68 4.29 16.97
CA ILE A 201 1.58 3.37 17.28
C ILE A 201 2.02 2.41 18.39
N GLN A 202 3.22 1.79 18.26
CA GLN A 202 3.75 0.85 19.25
C GLN A 202 4.01 1.49 20.63
N ARG A 203 4.25 2.79 20.71
CA ARG A 203 4.36 3.53 21.99
C ARG A 203 3.01 3.79 22.66
N LEU A 204 1.92 3.80 21.87
CA LEU A 204 0.57 4.20 22.31
C LEU A 204 -0.35 3.03 22.61
N ILE A 205 0.01 1.80 22.21
CA ILE A 205 -0.80 0.61 22.44
C ILE A 205 -0.03 -0.42 23.28
N PRO A 206 -0.74 -1.30 24.02
CA PRO A 206 -0.11 -2.42 24.72
C PRO A 206 0.70 -3.33 23.79
N THR A 207 1.83 -3.83 24.26
CA THR A 207 2.71 -4.75 23.51
C THR A 207 2.06 -6.11 23.18
N SER A 208 0.96 -6.43 23.83
CA SER A 208 0.13 -7.61 23.53
C SER A 208 -0.65 -7.48 22.22
N ILE A 209 -0.87 -6.25 21.73
CA ILE A 209 -1.57 -6.00 20.46
C ILE A 209 -0.57 -6.11 19.33
N LYS A 210 -0.81 -7.04 18.40
CA LYS A 210 0.01 -7.21 17.20
C LYS A 210 -0.44 -6.24 16.11
N VAL A 211 0.50 -5.48 15.57
CA VAL A 211 0.24 -4.61 14.42
C VAL A 211 0.60 -5.34 13.15
N ILE A 212 -0.29 -5.32 12.17
CA ILE A 212 -0.12 -6.00 10.88
C ILE A 212 -0.51 -5.08 9.73
N ASP A 213 0.23 -5.16 8.63
CA ASP A 213 -0.08 -4.56 7.34
C ASP A 213 -0.02 -5.61 6.23
N SER A 214 -0.23 -5.18 4.97
CA SER A 214 -0.28 -6.08 3.83
C SER A 214 0.98 -6.05 2.96
N GLY A 215 2.00 -5.29 3.31
CA GLY A 215 3.15 -5.03 2.42
C GLY A 215 3.85 -6.29 1.95
N TYR A 216 4.28 -7.14 2.90
CA TYR A 216 4.94 -8.41 2.56
C TYR A 216 4.04 -9.36 1.75
N ALA A 217 2.74 -9.40 2.05
CA ALA A 217 1.80 -10.25 1.30
C ALA A 217 1.68 -9.79 -0.17
N VAL A 218 1.66 -8.47 -0.40
CA VAL A 218 1.66 -7.88 -1.76
C VAL A 218 2.97 -8.22 -2.49
N ALA A 219 4.12 -8.07 -1.85
CA ALA A 219 5.42 -8.40 -2.45
C ALA A 219 5.48 -9.88 -2.84
N ARG A 220 5.06 -10.78 -1.94
CA ARG A 220 5.00 -12.22 -2.21
C ARG A 220 4.06 -12.55 -3.37
N GLN A 221 2.88 -11.93 -3.41
CA GLN A 221 1.93 -12.16 -4.50
C GLN A 221 2.47 -11.61 -5.84
N THR A 222 3.13 -10.46 -5.84
CA THR A 222 3.80 -9.92 -7.02
C THR A 222 4.83 -10.91 -7.56
N ARG A 223 5.68 -11.47 -6.69
CA ARG A 223 6.64 -12.50 -7.08
C ARG A 223 5.97 -13.75 -7.65
N ASN A 224 4.92 -14.25 -7.01
CA ASN A 224 4.19 -15.44 -7.47
C ASN A 224 3.64 -15.25 -8.88
N ILE A 225 3.07 -14.08 -9.16
CA ILE A 225 2.53 -13.75 -10.48
C ILE A 225 3.66 -13.60 -11.53
N LEU A 226 4.77 -12.97 -11.17
CA LEU A 226 5.93 -12.89 -12.08
C LEU A 226 6.47 -14.29 -12.42
N VAL A 227 6.54 -15.20 -11.46
CA VAL A 227 6.92 -16.61 -11.72
C VAL A 227 5.90 -17.30 -12.61
N GLN A 228 4.62 -17.18 -12.31
CA GLN A 228 3.53 -17.81 -13.07
C GLN A 228 3.51 -17.40 -14.55
N TYR A 229 3.82 -16.12 -14.82
CA TYR A 229 3.85 -15.56 -16.18
C TYR A 229 5.24 -15.62 -16.84
N HIS A 230 6.24 -16.25 -16.19
CA HIS A 230 7.62 -16.31 -16.66
C HIS A 230 8.24 -14.93 -16.90
N LEU A 231 7.93 -13.97 -16.02
CA LEU A 231 8.36 -12.58 -16.07
C LEU A 231 9.38 -12.23 -14.98
N LEU A 232 9.69 -13.14 -14.05
CA LEU A 232 10.65 -12.90 -12.98
C LEU A 232 12.07 -12.81 -13.55
N ASN A 233 12.81 -11.76 -13.21
CA ASN A 233 14.23 -11.67 -13.52
C ASN A 233 15.05 -12.51 -12.52
N GLU A 234 15.50 -13.68 -12.93
CA GLU A 234 16.28 -14.61 -12.09
C GLU A 234 17.78 -14.37 -12.17
N ASN A 235 18.24 -13.39 -12.96
CA ASN A 235 19.66 -13.09 -13.09
C ASN A 235 20.19 -12.41 -11.82
N GLN A 236 20.97 -13.15 -11.04
CA GLN A 236 21.53 -12.68 -9.76
C GLN A 236 22.57 -11.57 -9.92
N ASP A 237 23.20 -11.47 -11.10
CA ASP A 237 24.20 -10.46 -11.41
C ASP A 237 23.57 -9.19 -12.01
N TYR A 238 22.24 -9.18 -12.22
CA TYR A 238 21.56 -8.02 -12.79
C TYR A 238 21.44 -6.90 -11.75
N VAL A 239 21.96 -5.74 -12.12
CA VAL A 239 21.83 -4.52 -11.31
C VAL A 239 20.54 -3.82 -11.69
N ALA A 240 19.55 -3.89 -10.82
CA ALA A 240 18.26 -3.28 -11.05
C ALA A 240 18.31 -1.75 -10.98
N THR A 241 17.40 -1.11 -11.71
CA THR A 241 17.18 0.34 -11.67
C THR A 241 15.85 0.64 -11.01
N HIS A 242 15.83 1.68 -10.16
CA HIS A 242 14.65 2.10 -9.44
C HIS A 242 14.35 3.55 -9.74
N LYS A 243 13.16 3.81 -10.28
CA LYS A 243 12.69 5.17 -10.58
C LYS A 243 11.45 5.47 -9.78
N TRP A 244 11.48 6.58 -9.06
CA TRP A 244 10.33 7.14 -8.37
C TRP A 244 9.93 8.45 -9.02
N VAL A 245 8.70 8.58 -9.43
CA VAL A 245 8.17 9.76 -10.09
C VAL A 245 6.99 10.33 -9.32
N THR A 246 6.83 11.65 -9.33
CA THR A 246 5.69 12.33 -8.72
C THR A 246 5.19 13.47 -9.59
N ASN A 247 3.88 13.70 -9.57
CA ASN A 247 3.24 14.90 -10.10
C ASN A 247 3.07 16.01 -9.05
N GLY A 248 3.55 15.79 -7.82
CA GLY A 248 3.44 16.71 -6.68
C GLY A 248 4.77 17.33 -6.25
N ASN A 249 5.00 17.33 -4.94
CA ASN A 249 6.24 17.90 -4.35
C ASN A 249 7.38 16.89 -4.39
N LEU A 250 8.38 17.15 -5.22
CA LEU A 250 9.56 16.30 -5.38
C LEU A 250 10.36 16.13 -4.09
N GLU A 251 10.50 17.19 -3.30
CA GLU A 251 11.33 17.15 -2.08
C GLU A 251 10.71 16.22 -1.01
N ILE A 252 9.39 16.15 -0.95
CA ILE A 252 8.71 15.20 -0.07
C ILE A 252 9.02 13.76 -0.51
N LEU A 253 8.87 13.45 -1.80
CA LEU A 253 9.17 12.09 -2.28
C LEU A 253 10.65 11.71 -2.03
N LYS A 254 11.59 12.65 -2.18
CA LYS A 254 13.01 12.44 -1.85
C LYS A 254 13.24 12.10 -0.38
N GLN A 255 12.51 12.74 0.54
CA GLN A 255 12.62 12.43 1.97
C GLN A 255 12.24 10.97 2.24
N PHE A 256 11.20 10.45 1.59
CA PHE A 256 10.78 9.05 1.72
C PHE A 256 11.73 8.08 1.02
N ALA A 257 12.38 8.50 -0.07
CA ALA A 257 13.43 7.71 -0.72
C ALA A 257 14.66 7.54 0.18
N ALA A 258 15.02 8.57 0.95
CA ALA A 258 16.11 8.51 1.92
C ALA A 258 15.72 7.87 3.27
N TYR A 259 14.41 7.75 3.57
CA TYR A 259 13.93 7.31 4.87
C TYR A 259 14.14 5.81 5.07
N LYS A 260 15.06 5.48 6.01
CA LYS A 260 15.41 4.09 6.40
C LYS A 260 15.73 3.15 5.22
N ASP A 261 16.40 3.67 4.20
CA ASP A 261 16.98 2.81 3.17
C ASP A 261 18.28 2.18 3.71
N GLU A 262 18.15 1.08 4.44
CA GLU A 262 19.28 0.35 5.02
C GLU A 262 20.22 -0.22 3.96
N LYS A 263 19.72 -0.44 2.74
CA LYS A 263 20.48 -1.04 1.62
C LYS A 263 21.07 -0.03 0.65
N LYS A 264 20.87 1.28 0.86
CA LYS A 264 21.39 2.36 0.00
C LYS A 264 21.16 2.13 -1.50
N HIS A 265 19.91 1.81 -1.87
CA HIS A 265 19.57 1.67 -3.29
C HIS A 265 19.69 3.03 -3.98
N SER A 266 20.27 3.06 -5.17
CA SER A 266 20.26 4.28 -5.99
C SER A 266 18.86 4.44 -6.61
N ILE A 267 18.03 5.27 -5.98
CA ILE A 267 16.69 5.59 -6.47
C ILE A 267 16.77 6.91 -7.23
N GLU A 268 16.43 6.88 -8.52
CA GLU A 268 16.24 8.09 -9.30
C GLU A 268 14.87 8.69 -8.99
N VAL A 269 14.82 9.91 -8.45
CA VAL A 269 13.58 10.59 -8.08
C VAL A 269 13.32 11.75 -9.02
N LEU A 270 12.18 11.71 -9.74
CA LEU A 270 11.84 12.65 -10.81
C LEU A 270 10.47 13.28 -10.58
N LYS A 271 10.27 14.49 -11.13
CA LYS A 271 8.96 15.14 -11.24
C LYS A 271 8.45 15.04 -12.66
N ILE A 272 7.16 14.74 -12.82
CA ILE A 272 6.43 14.70 -14.10
C ILE A 272 5.33 15.75 -14.16
#